data_49b04d0943160b1df4919d39ee6f2be0
#
_entry.id   49b04d0943160b1df4919d39ee6f2be0
#
_cell.length_a   1.000
_cell.length_b   1.000
_cell.length_c   1.000
_cell.angle_alpha   90.00
_cell.angle_beta   90.00
_cell.angle_gamma   90.00
#
_symmetry.space_group_name_H-M   'P 1'
#
loop_
_entity.id
_entity.type
_entity.pdbx_description
1 polymer ?
#
loop_
_entity_poly.entity_id
_entity_poly.type
_entity_poly.pdbx_seq_one_letter_code
_entity_poly.pdbx_strand_id
1 'polypeptide(L)'
;MLQSGGTGEVTGAQRARAAANKAAALARRAAMEKGRPPPPLPPPLPPPPPSTTPRDSSHFVARASVVPTATRCAPRDGPRTTTVISPDRVRRLNFLPTAQEGTFVLLWVQSAQRARHNETLEFAAQRAVHLKKPLVAVFVGTGDFPWANERTLAFMYDGLCELRHALEATRQVQLLGFCGSPGEVILKCATNAVEVVVDGGYTPLLRSWRRHLAQNVRCQTWEVESEVVSPVYSGPGASATRAEKSAASLRPRIWPRLAELASRELVPTALHAETQQLAATPEKAAALLFGNESLRSHFPPQLPFHDGADACLAALDAAHPTGHAVDRSVKRCDGYHRGGELAAHHKAQLFLTKKLEQYASSRNDPGLGLQSHLSPYVHYGQISVIYLTCVAMRLARGEVMSGSSLNSSNDSSTYVPPQPPSAALKRGVDKYLDELVIRRELAVNFVFHERNFDSYLGIPEWARRTLESHAGDARKWTYTLDQFEKCQTHDVFWNACQREIVVSGKMHNYVRMFWCKKIVEWAICPAEAWKIAIHLNNKYGLDGRDPVSYTGVGWCFGLHDKPFPEAQVTGTTRRMSEAGMRSRFRDGVESYVRRWGAGSNGGGKRNAPSNPGGGTTQVTLKEMFAKVRKTV
;
A
#
# COMPACT_ATOMS: atom_id res chain seq x y z
N MET A 1 3.48 -6.17 -51.27
CA MET A 1 3.29 -7.61 -51.00
C MET A 1 3.14 -7.79 -49.52
N LEU A 2 1.99 -8.28 -49.13
CA LEU A 2 1.51 -8.53 -47.78
C LEU A 2 2.17 -9.79 -47.20
N GLN A 3 2.47 -9.79 -45.86
CA GLN A 3 2.43 -10.98 -44.98
C GLN A 3 2.29 -10.44 -43.56
N SER A 4 1.15 -10.49 -42.98
CA SER A 4 0.35 -11.50 -42.27
C SER A 4 0.91 -11.83 -40.87
N GLY A 5 0.20 -11.31 -39.83
CA GLY A 5 0.43 -11.51 -38.42
C GLY A 5 0.19 -12.96 -37.98
N GLY A 6 1.07 -13.45 -37.11
CA GLY A 6 0.91 -14.70 -36.39
C GLY A 6 0.04 -14.52 -35.16
N THR A 7 -1.22 -14.83 -35.22
CA THR A 7 -2.08 -15.14 -34.07
C THR A 7 -1.66 -16.51 -33.54
N GLY A 8 -1.16 -16.58 -32.29
CA GLY A 8 -0.82 -17.84 -31.62
C GLY A 8 -2.07 -18.71 -31.46
N GLU A 9 -2.31 -19.61 -32.41
CA GLU A 9 -3.37 -20.62 -32.30
C GLU A 9 -3.07 -21.56 -31.13
N VAL A 10 -4.03 -21.62 -30.22
CA VAL A 10 -4.02 -22.60 -29.12
C VAL A 10 -4.04 -24.00 -29.75
N THR A 11 -2.96 -24.76 -29.56
CA THR A 11 -2.80 -26.10 -30.16
C THR A 11 -3.93 -27.06 -29.76
N GLY A 12 -4.31 -27.99 -30.63
CA GLY A 12 -5.35 -29.00 -30.35
C GLY A 12 -5.12 -29.74 -29.03
N ALA A 13 -3.86 -29.98 -28.67
CA ALA A 13 -3.47 -30.60 -27.39
C ALA A 13 -3.81 -29.72 -26.18
N GLN A 14 -3.66 -28.41 -26.27
CA GLN A 14 -4.04 -27.47 -25.19
C GLN A 14 -5.56 -27.39 -25.01
N ARG A 15 -6.34 -27.44 -26.10
CA ARG A 15 -7.81 -27.50 -26.04
C ARG A 15 -8.30 -28.80 -25.44
N ALA A 16 -7.71 -29.94 -25.84
CA ALA A 16 -8.03 -31.24 -25.27
C ALA A 16 -7.72 -31.32 -23.77
N ARG A 17 -6.60 -30.74 -23.33
CA ARG A 17 -6.22 -30.67 -21.91
C ARG A 17 -7.16 -29.79 -21.08
N ALA A 18 -7.60 -28.67 -21.63
CA ALA A 18 -8.58 -27.82 -20.98
C ALA A 18 -9.95 -28.49 -20.85
N ALA A 19 -10.38 -29.25 -21.88
CA ALA A 19 -11.62 -30.03 -21.86
C ALA A 19 -11.57 -31.15 -20.83
N ALA A 20 -10.45 -31.89 -20.76
CA ALA A 20 -10.24 -32.98 -19.79
C ALA A 20 -10.25 -32.45 -18.34
N ASN A 21 -9.60 -31.32 -18.07
CA ASN A 21 -9.60 -30.70 -16.76
C ASN A 21 -11.00 -30.19 -16.35
N LYS A 22 -11.78 -29.66 -17.29
CA LYS A 22 -13.16 -29.25 -17.05
C LYS A 22 -14.08 -30.43 -16.74
N ALA A 23 -13.94 -31.54 -17.47
CA ALA A 23 -14.69 -32.77 -17.22
C ALA A 23 -14.34 -33.40 -15.87
N ALA A 24 -13.07 -33.44 -15.48
CA ALA A 24 -12.62 -33.93 -14.17
C ALA A 24 -13.15 -33.04 -13.01
N ALA A 25 -13.20 -31.71 -13.18
CA ALA A 25 -13.77 -30.78 -12.19
C ALA A 25 -15.28 -31.01 -12.02
N LEU A 26 -16.01 -31.20 -13.10
CA LEU A 26 -17.46 -31.49 -13.06
C LEU A 26 -17.75 -32.86 -12.42
N ALA A 27 -16.96 -33.89 -12.72
CA ALA A 27 -17.11 -35.19 -12.10
C ALA A 27 -16.86 -35.17 -10.58
N ARG A 28 -15.86 -34.38 -10.13
CA ARG A 28 -15.58 -34.15 -8.70
C ARG A 28 -16.72 -33.43 -7.99
N ARG A 29 -17.31 -32.42 -8.62
CA ARG A 29 -18.45 -31.70 -8.08
C ARG A 29 -19.66 -32.62 -7.90
N ALA A 30 -19.96 -33.43 -8.91
CA ALA A 30 -21.03 -34.42 -8.84
C ALA A 30 -20.79 -35.52 -7.80
N ALA A 31 -19.51 -35.94 -7.58
CA ALA A 31 -19.15 -36.90 -6.54
C ALA A 31 -19.32 -36.33 -5.13
N MET A 32 -18.95 -35.05 -4.92
CA MET A 32 -19.14 -34.34 -3.65
C MET A 32 -20.63 -34.16 -3.30
N GLU A 33 -21.47 -33.85 -4.28
CA GLU A 33 -22.92 -33.73 -4.12
C GLU A 33 -23.60 -35.08 -3.75
N LYS A 34 -22.96 -36.21 -4.08
CA LYS A 34 -23.47 -37.56 -3.77
C LYS A 34 -22.79 -38.24 -2.58
N GLY A 35 -21.99 -37.52 -1.79
CA GLY A 35 -21.33 -38.05 -0.57
C GLY A 35 -20.29 -39.16 -0.85
N ARG A 36 -19.78 -39.30 -2.08
CA ARG A 36 -18.75 -40.27 -2.44
C ARG A 36 -17.35 -39.62 -2.44
N PRO A 37 -16.28 -40.33 -2.03
CA PRO A 37 -14.92 -39.79 -2.13
C PRO A 37 -14.57 -39.49 -3.60
N PRO A 38 -13.89 -38.35 -3.87
CA PRO A 38 -13.53 -37.97 -5.23
C PRO A 38 -12.54 -38.97 -5.87
N PRO A 39 -12.64 -39.23 -7.19
CA PRO A 39 -11.70 -40.10 -7.88
C PRO A 39 -10.27 -39.53 -7.85
N PRO A 40 -9.23 -40.42 -7.84
CA PRO A 40 -7.82 -40.02 -7.84
C PRO A 40 -7.47 -39.20 -9.10
N LEU A 41 -6.50 -38.28 -8.94
CA LEU A 41 -5.98 -37.50 -10.05
C LEU A 41 -5.29 -38.43 -11.08
N PRO A 42 -5.48 -38.20 -12.39
CA PRO A 42 -4.67 -38.88 -13.39
C PRO A 42 -3.19 -38.51 -13.20
N PRO A 43 -2.25 -39.43 -13.46
CA PRO A 43 -0.82 -39.17 -13.34
C PRO A 43 -0.38 -38.02 -14.25
N PRO A 44 0.60 -37.21 -13.85
CA PRO A 44 1.12 -36.14 -14.68
C PRO A 44 1.70 -36.73 -15.98
N LEU A 45 1.30 -36.17 -17.11
CA LEU A 45 1.89 -36.51 -18.41
C LEU A 45 3.38 -36.15 -18.42
N PRO A 46 4.24 -36.95 -19.06
CA PRO A 46 5.66 -36.66 -19.19
C PRO A 46 5.89 -35.31 -19.88
N PRO A 47 6.97 -34.61 -19.54
CA PRO A 47 7.31 -33.33 -20.18
C PRO A 47 7.53 -33.55 -21.68
N PRO A 48 7.18 -32.57 -22.54
CA PRO A 48 7.46 -32.68 -23.96
C PRO A 48 8.97 -32.77 -24.20
N PRO A 49 9.42 -33.51 -25.23
CA PRO A 49 10.83 -33.64 -25.58
C PRO A 49 11.41 -32.24 -25.88
N PRO A 50 12.70 -32.02 -25.58
CA PRO A 50 13.34 -30.74 -25.86
C PRO A 50 13.34 -30.46 -27.37
N SER A 51 12.85 -29.31 -27.78
CA SER A 51 12.92 -28.85 -29.16
C SER A 51 14.37 -28.61 -29.53
N THR A 52 14.90 -29.39 -30.44
CA THR A 52 16.19 -29.19 -31.09
C THR A 52 16.07 -28.11 -32.13
N THR A 53 16.30 -26.86 -31.73
CA THR A 53 16.70 -25.77 -32.63
C THR A 53 17.97 -25.15 -32.07
N PRO A 54 18.98 -24.88 -32.91
CA PRO A 54 20.25 -24.34 -32.45
C PRO A 54 20.03 -22.93 -31.89
N ARG A 55 20.46 -22.73 -30.66
CA ARG A 55 20.60 -21.40 -30.08
C ARG A 55 21.81 -20.74 -30.72
N ASP A 56 21.55 -19.83 -31.60
CA ASP A 56 22.53 -18.82 -31.97
C ASP A 56 22.65 -17.82 -30.82
N SER A 57 23.76 -17.92 -30.12
CA SER A 57 24.15 -17.03 -29.03
C SER A 57 24.89 -15.83 -29.62
N SER A 58 24.14 -14.84 -30.11
CA SER A 58 24.71 -13.52 -30.38
C SER A 58 24.14 -12.49 -29.40
N HIS A 59 25.04 -11.99 -28.59
CA HIS A 59 24.88 -10.92 -27.64
C HIS A 59 24.15 -9.71 -28.22
N PHE A 60 22.94 -9.41 -27.76
CA PHE A 60 22.41 -8.06 -27.80
C PHE A 60 22.40 -7.45 -26.41
N VAL A 61 23.55 -7.01 -25.97
CA VAL A 61 23.66 -5.97 -24.97
C VAL A 61 23.33 -4.66 -25.68
N ALA A 62 22.07 -4.22 -25.59
CA ALA A 62 21.72 -2.87 -25.98
C ALA A 62 22.44 -1.90 -25.01
N ARG A 63 23.53 -1.35 -25.46
CA ARG A 63 24.17 -0.21 -24.81
C ARG A 63 23.14 0.91 -24.70
N ALA A 64 22.76 1.22 -23.48
CA ALA A 64 22.10 2.48 -23.17
C ALA A 64 22.99 3.60 -23.68
N SER A 65 22.47 4.40 -24.61
CA SER A 65 23.12 5.60 -25.11
C SER A 65 23.38 6.55 -23.95
N VAL A 66 24.63 6.90 -23.83
CA VAL A 66 25.27 7.80 -22.89
C VAL A 66 24.46 9.06 -22.67
N VAL A 67 23.86 9.21 -21.49
CA VAL A 67 23.57 10.52 -20.92
C VAL A 67 24.95 11.11 -20.57
N PRO A 68 25.26 12.38 -20.91
CA PRO A 68 26.56 12.97 -20.64
C PRO A 68 26.88 12.82 -19.14
N THR A 69 28.00 12.21 -18.85
CA THR A 69 28.59 12.14 -17.51
C THR A 69 28.73 13.55 -16.97
N ALA A 70 27.92 13.88 -15.97
CA ALA A 70 28.11 15.10 -15.19
C ALA A 70 29.48 14.97 -14.48
N THR A 71 30.42 15.76 -14.95
CA THR A 71 31.73 16.01 -14.33
C THR A 71 31.47 16.32 -12.84
N ARG A 72 32.21 15.63 -11.97
CA ARG A 72 32.25 15.93 -10.54
C ARG A 72 32.72 17.37 -10.34
N CYS A 73 31.79 18.29 -10.20
CA CYS A 73 32.07 19.61 -9.65
C CYS A 73 32.04 19.54 -8.14
N ALA A 74 33.10 20.07 -7.51
CA ALA A 74 33.21 20.29 -6.08
C ALA A 74 31.99 21.08 -5.53
N PRO A 75 31.63 20.95 -4.24
CA PRO A 75 30.49 21.61 -3.67
C PRO A 75 30.65 23.13 -3.74
N ARG A 76 29.83 23.79 -4.54
CA ARG A 76 29.60 25.24 -4.44
C ARG A 76 28.43 25.43 -3.46
N ASP A 77 28.72 26.01 -2.32
CA ASP A 77 27.75 26.46 -1.34
C ASP A 77 26.92 27.60 -1.94
N GLY A 78 25.70 27.28 -2.35
CA GLY A 78 24.64 28.21 -2.72
C GLY A 78 23.31 27.52 -2.46
N PRO A 79 22.21 28.24 -2.17
CA PRO A 79 20.91 27.63 -1.93
C PRO A 79 20.50 26.80 -3.15
N ARG A 80 20.43 25.47 -3.00
CA ARG A 80 19.99 24.57 -4.06
C ARG A 80 18.50 24.77 -4.26
N THR A 81 18.12 25.30 -5.39
CA THR A 81 16.74 25.70 -5.73
C THR A 81 15.82 24.56 -6.20
N THR A 82 16.32 23.35 -6.43
CA THR A 82 15.48 22.20 -6.84
C THR A 82 16.09 20.87 -6.37
N THR A 83 15.25 19.93 -5.93
CA THR A 83 15.67 18.56 -5.61
C THR A 83 15.67 17.71 -6.87
N VAL A 84 16.79 17.11 -7.22
CA VAL A 84 16.88 16.14 -8.32
C VAL A 84 16.32 14.81 -7.84
N ILE A 85 15.24 14.32 -8.49
CA ILE A 85 14.71 12.98 -8.25
C ILE A 85 15.73 11.94 -8.73
N SER A 86 16.02 10.94 -7.89
CA SER A 86 16.98 9.89 -8.25
C SER A 86 16.56 9.18 -9.54
N PRO A 87 17.44 9.05 -10.53
CA PRO A 87 17.13 8.31 -11.77
C PRO A 87 16.72 6.87 -11.51
N ASP A 88 17.20 6.25 -10.43
CA ASP A 88 16.84 4.89 -10.04
C ASP A 88 15.34 4.73 -9.67
N ARG A 89 14.64 5.84 -9.39
CA ARG A 89 13.20 5.85 -9.08
C ARG A 89 12.32 6.07 -10.29
N VAL A 90 12.92 6.48 -11.43
CA VAL A 90 12.19 6.93 -12.61
C VAL A 90 12.41 5.96 -13.75
N ARG A 91 11.33 5.49 -14.35
CA ARG A 91 11.41 4.68 -15.57
C ARG A 91 10.37 5.08 -16.60
N ARG A 92 10.70 4.87 -17.86
CA ARG A 92 9.74 4.98 -18.95
C ARG A 92 8.84 3.74 -18.98
N LEU A 93 7.54 3.94 -19.09
CA LEU A 93 6.59 2.85 -19.30
C LEU A 93 6.38 2.54 -20.78
N ASN A 94 6.61 3.53 -21.66
CA ASN A 94 6.64 3.39 -23.12
C ASN A 94 7.81 4.20 -23.70
N PHE A 95 8.07 4.02 -24.98
CA PHE A 95 9.14 4.73 -25.70
C PHE A 95 8.58 5.73 -26.72
N LEU A 96 7.33 6.18 -26.53
CA LEU A 96 6.75 7.22 -27.34
C LEU A 96 7.47 8.56 -27.12
N PRO A 97 7.49 9.45 -28.09
CA PRO A 97 8.00 10.81 -27.91
C PRO A 97 7.04 11.63 -27.02
N THR A 98 7.54 12.73 -26.50
CA THR A 98 6.72 13.81 -25.94
C THR A 98 5.77 14.32 -27.03
N ALA A 99 4.47 14.41 -26.77
CA ALA A 99 3.48 14.84 -27.75
C ALA A 99 3.57 16.35 -28.00
N GLN A 100 4.01 16.76 -29.18
CA GLN A 100 4.26 18.18 -29.52
C GLN A 100 3.01 19.07 -29.35
N GLU A 101 1.84 18.56 -29.72
CA GLU A 101 0.55 19.25 -29.65
C GLU A 101 -0.11 19.16 -28.25
N GLY A 102 0.48 18.41 -27.32
CA GLY A 102 -0.06 18.28 -25.98
C GLY A 102 -0.08 19.60 -25.21
N THR A 103 -1.12 19.80 -24.41
CA THR A 103 -1.40 21.07 -23.74
C THR A 103 -1.02 21.12 -22.27
N PHE A 104 -0.84 19.97 -21.58
CA PHE A 104 -0.52 19.87 -20.16
C PHE A 104 0.28 18.60 -19.83
N VAL A 105 0.96 18.58 -18.68
CA VAL A 105 1.51 17.38 -18.07
C VAL A 105 0.45 16.78 -17.16
N LEU A 106 0.15 15.49 -17.31
CA LEU A 106 -0.81 14.78 -16.50
C LEU A 106 -0.11 14.02 -15.37
N LEU A 107 -0.47 14.30 -14.13
CA LEU A 107 -0.12 13.47 -12.96
C LEU A 107 -1.29 12.54 -12.63
N TRP A 108 -1.10 11.23 -12.78
CA TRP A 108 -2.07 10.25 -12.35
C TRP A 108 -1.76 9.79 -10.92
N VAL A 109 -2.50 10.30 -9.95
CA VAL A 109 -2.39 9.94 -8.53
C VAL A 109 -3.05 8.59 -8.29
N GLN A 110 -2.32 7.62 -7.73
CA GLN A 110 -2.85 6.31 -7.34
C GLN A 110 -2.45 5.97 -5.89
N SER A 111 -1.16 5.67 -5.65
CA SER A 111 -0.64 5.16 -4.38
C SER A 111 0.01 6.24 -3.52
N ALA A 112 0.49 7.35 -4.10
CA ALA A 112 1.16 8.44 -3.40
C ALA A 112 0.18 9.60 -3.12
N GLN A 113 -0.78 9.39 -2.21
CA GLN A 113 -1.88 10.33 -1.95
C GLN A 113 -1.48 11.42 -0.93
N ARG A 114 -0.43 12.19 -1.24
CA ARG A 114 0.12 13.26 -0.39
C ARG A 114 0.70 14.41 -1.21
N ALA A 115 0.72 15.60 -0.62
CA ALA A 115 1.32 16.79 -1.24
C ALA A 115 2.80 16.97 -0.89
N ARG A 116 3.26 16.43 0.26
CA ARG A 116 4.62 16.59 0.76
C ARG A 116 5.44 15.33 0.56
N HIS A 117 6.76 15.51 0.37
CA HIS A 117 7.70 14.39 0.23
C HIS A 117 7.18 13.35 -0.77
N ASN A 118 6.75 13.83 -1.95
CA ASN A 118 6.16 13.02 -3.01
C ASN A 118 7.03 13.13 -4.26
N GLU A 119 7.87 12.14 -4.48
CA GLU A 119 8.83 12.07 -5.58
C GLU A 119 8.12 12.12 -6.94
N THR A 120 6.93 11.51 -7.05
CA THR A 120 6.15 11.50 -8.29
C THR A 120 5.62 12.89 -8.63
N LEU A 121 5.08 13.61 -7.63
CA LEU A 121 4.62 14.99 -7.80
C LEU A 121 5.78 15.92 -8.19
N GLU A 122 6.93 15.80 -7.52
CA GLU A 122 8.08 16.63 -7.84
C GLU A 122 8.63 16.33 -9.23
N PHE A 123 8.70 15.07 -9.65
CA PHE A 123 9.09 14.73 -11.01
C PHE A 123 8.10 15.30 -12.03
N ALA A 124 6.79 15.19 -11.81
CA ALA A 124 5.77 15.75 -12.68
C ALA A 124 5.89 17.28 -12.77
N ALA A 125 6.14 17.97 -11.65
CA ALA A 125 6.37 19.42 -11.62
C ALA A 125 7.64 19.80 -12.41
N GLN A 126 8.73 19.06 -12.27
CA GLN A 126 9.96 19.27 -13.06
C GLN A 126 9.72 19.09 -14.54
N ARG A 127 8.90 18.08 -14.95
CA ARG A 127 8.51 17.89 -16.35
C ARG A 127 7.67 19.06 -16.87
N ALA A 128 6.69 19.52 -16.06
CA ALA A 128 5.84 20.67 -16.42
C ALA A 128 6.67 21.95 -16.61
N VAL A 129 7.61 22.22 -15.72
CA VAL A 129 8.55 23.37 -15.85
C VAL A 129 9.42 23.25 -17.10
N HIS A 130 10.02 22.07 -17.33
CA HIS A 130 10.89 21.81 -18.48
C HIS A 130 10.14 21.99 -19.82
N LEU A 131 8.90 21.50 -19.89
CA LEU A 131 8.07 21.55 -21.10
C LEU A 131 7.29 22.87 -21.23
N LYS A 132 7.37 23.75 -20.24
CA LYS A 132 6.59 24.99 -20.17
C LYS A 132 5.08 24.75 -20.36
N LYS A 133 4.57 23.72 -19.68
CA LYS A 133 3.16 23.32 -19.71
C LYS A 133 2.59 23.32 -18.28
N PRO A 134 1.28 23.56 -18.10
CA PRO A 134 0.65 23.42 -16.80
C PRO A 134 0.66 21.96 -16.32
N LEU A 135 0.64 21.76 -15.01
CA LEU A 135 0.47 20.46 -14.36
C LEU A 135 -0.98 20.29 -13.91
N VAL A 136 -1.60 19.19 -14.30
CA VAL A 136 -2.94 18.78 -13.85
C VAL A 136 -2.84 17.42 -13.20
N ALA A 137 -3.43 17.25 -12.01
CA ALA A 137 -3.49 15.99 -11.30
C ALA A 137 -4.89 15.34 -11.44
N VAL A 138 -4.92 14.02 -11.62
CA VAL A 138 -6.16 13.24 -11.75
C VAL A 138 -6.11 12.03 -10.84
N PHE A 139 -7.21 11.75 -10.16
CA PHE A 139 -7.48 10.49 -9.45
C PHE A 139 -8.72 9.82 -10.05
N VAL A 140 -8.69 8.50 -10.18
CA VAL A 140 -9.86 7.72 -10.65
C VAL A 140 -10.28 6.76 -9.57
N GLY A 141 -11.48 6.96 -9.04
CA GLY A 141 -12.12 6.09 -8.06
C GLY A 141 -12.93 4.99 -8.71
N THR A 142 -12.89 3.79 -8.11
CA THR A 142 -13.73 2.66 -8.51
C THR A 142 -14.29 1.97 -7.26
N GLY A 143 -15.55 1.52 -7.34
CA GLY A 143 -16.16 0.67 -6.32
C GLY A 143 -15.73 -0.80 -6.43
N ASP A 144 -15.22 -1.22 -7.60
CA ASP A 144 -14.84 -2.61 -7.88
C ASP A 144 -13.45 -2.99 -7.37
N PHE A 145 -12.80 -2.12 -6.60
CA PHE A 145 -11.50 -2.47 -6.03
C PHE A 145 -11.66 -3.63 -5.02
N PRO A 146 -10.85 -4.70 -5.14
CA PRO A 146 -11.01 -5.89 -4.28
C PRO A 146 -11.03 -5.54 -2.79
N TRP A 147 -12.03 -6.03 -2.05
CA TRP A 147 -12.21 -5.79 -0.62
C TRP A 147 -12.48 -4.33 -0.22
N ALA A 148 -12.74 -3.45 -1.19
CA ALA A 148 -13.12 -2.08 -0.87
C ALA A 148 -14.50 -2.06 -0.18
N ASN A 149 -14.64 -1.22 0.85
CA ASN A 149 -15.89 -0.99 1.56
C ASN A 149 -15.95 0.45 2.08
N GLU A 150 -17.07 0.85 2.67
CA GLU A 150 -17.28 2.21 3.18
C GLU A 150 -16.11 2.70 4.06
N ARG A 151 -15.64 1.86 5.00
CA ARG A 151 -14.53 2.22 5.92
C ARG A 151 -13.26 2.58 5.16
N THR A 152 -12.86 1.72 4.25
CA THR A 152 -11.58 1.82 3.55
C THR A 152 -11.59 2.93 2.50
N LEU A 153 -12.72 3.08 1.80
CA LEU A 153 -12.93 4.15 0.82
C LEU A 153 -13.03 5.51 1.51
N ALA A 154 -13.81 5.62 2.60
CA ALA A 154 -13.92 6.87 3.35
C ALA A 154 -12.56 7.35 3.88
N PHE A 155 -11.74 6.44 4.44
CA PHE A 155 -10.39 6.78 4.88
C PHE A 155 -9.51 7.29 3.72
N MET A 156 -9.61 6.66 2.56
CA MET A 156 -8.90 7.10 1.35
C MET A 156 -9.39 8.48 0.89
N TYR A 157 -10.71 8.67 0.79
CA TYR A 157 -11.28 9.95 0.32
C TYR A 157 -11.07 11.10 1.32
N ASP A 158 -11.07 10.86 2.63
CA ASP A 158 -10.65 11.89 3.60
C ASP A 158 -9.25 12.43 3.24
N GLY A 159 -8.31 11.53 2.88
CA GLY A 159 -6.96 11.92 2.45
C GLY A 159 -6.93 12.63 1.09
N LEU A 160 -7.71 12.18 0.12
CA LEU A 160 -7.77 12.81 -1.21
C LEU A 160 -8.41 14.20 -1.18
N CYS A 161 -9.44 14.40 -0.34
CA CYS A 161 -10.02 15.73 -0.11
C CYS A 161 -8.98 16.69 0.48
N GLU A 162 -8.19 16.22 1.45
CA GLU A 162 -7.09 17.01 2.02
C GLU A 162 -5.99 17.27 1.01
N LEU A 163 -5.59 16.26 0.22
CA LEU A 163 -4.60 16.38 -0.85
C LEU A 163 -5.02 17.44 -1.88
N ARG A 164 -6.29 17.44 -2.31
CA ARG A 164 -6.80 18.44 -3.25
C ARG A 164 -6.57 19.86 -2.72
N HIS A 165 -6.99 20.12 -1.48
CA HIS A 165 -6.80 21.43 -0.85
C HIS A 165 -5.32 21.79 -0.71
N ALA A 166 -4.48 20.83 -0.34
CA ALA A 166 -3.05 21.06 -0.19
C ALA A 166 -2.37 21.42 -1.52
N LEU A 167 -2.69 20.68 -2.61
CA LEU A 167 -2.15 20.97 -3.95
C LEU A 167 -2.60 22.32 -4.49
N GLU A 168 -3.88 22.67 -4.32
CA GLU A 168 -4.41 23.97 -4.73
C GLU A 168 -3.72 25.12 -3.97
N ALA A 169 -3.65 25.03 -2.64
CA ALA A 169 -3.12 26.08 -1.78
C ALA A 169 -1.60 26.28 -1.92
N THR A 170 -0.82 25.20 -2.10
CA THR A 170 0.64 25.25 -2.05
C THR A 170 1.32 25.23 -3.43
N ARG A 171 0.62 24.75 -4.46
CA ARG A 171 1.20 24.50 -5.80
C ARG A 171 0.36 25.06 -6.93
N GLN A 172 -0.85 25.57 -6.65
CA GLN A 172 -1.85 25.94 -7.67
C GLN A 172 -2.18 24.79 -8.65
N VAL A 173 -2.03 23.55 -8.21
CA VAL A 173 -2.34 22.34 -8.99
C VAL A 173 -3.74 21.86 -8.64
N GLN A 174 -4.59 21.70 -9.66
CA GLN A 174 -5.92 21.13 -9.48
C GLN A 174 -5.85 19.60 -9.49
N LEU A 175 -6.44 18.98 -8.46
CA LEU A 175 -6.71 17.54 -8.43
C LEU A 175 -8.17 17.31 -8.83
N LEU A 176 -8.36 16.74 -10.02
CA LEU A 176 -9.68 16.33 -10.51
C LEU A 176 -9.93 14.85 -10.21
N GLY A 177 -11.11 14.52 -9.74
CA GLY A 177 -11.53 13.15 -9.45
C GLY A 177 -12.59 12.66 -10.42
N PHE A 178 -12.50 11.39 -10.83
CA PHE A 178 -13.50 10.75 -11.70
C PHE A 178 -13.87 9.38 -11.16
N CYS A 179 -15.11 8.92 -11.47
CA CYS A 179 -15.58 7.57 -11.19
C CYS A 179 -15.46 6.68 -12.43
N GLY A 180 -15.06 5.41 -12.23
CA GLY A 180 -15.07 4.42 -13.31
C GLY A 180 -13.87 3.47 -13.29
N SER A 181 -13.63 2.79 -14.41
CA SER A 181 -12.47 1.92 -14.60
C SER A 181 -11.19 2.77 -14.69
N PRO A 182 -10.24 2.63 -13.75
CA PRO A 182 -9.06 3.50 -13.72
C PRO A 182 -8.24 3.50 -15.01
N GLY A 183 -8.05 2.33 -15.63
CA GLY A 183 -7.31 2.21 -16.87
C GLY A 183 -7.97 2.93 -18.05
N GLU A 184 -9.30 2.84 -18.17
CA GLU A 184 -10.05 3.46 -19.25
C GLU A 184 -10.23 4.97 -19.08
N VAL A 185 -10.56 5.38 -17.85
CA VAL A 185 -10.79 6.81 -17.56
C VAL A 185 -9.52 7.62 -17.74
N ILE A 186 -8.38 7.11 -17.26
CA ILE A 186 -7.11 7.84 -17.39
C ILE A 186 -6.66 7.99 -18.84
N LEU A 187 -6.96 7.02 -19.72
CA LEU A 187 -6.70 7.14 -21.16
C LEU A 187 -7.45 8.32 -21.77
N LYS A 188 -8.74 8.49 -21.40
CA LYS A 188 -9.53 9.65 -21.85
C LYS A 188 -8.94 10.96 -21.32
N CYS A 189 -8.53 11.00 -20.05
CA CYS A 189 -7.89 12.17 -19.45
C CYS A 189 -6.54 12.51 -20.12
N ALA A 190 -5.83 11.50 -20.64
CA ALA A 190 -4.50 11.67 -21.25
C ALA A 190 -4.55 12.06 -22.73
N THR A 191 -5.74 12.21 -23.34
CA THR A 191 -5.88 12.44 -24.80
C THR A 191 -5.07 13.64 -25.29
N ASN A 192 -5.08 14.74 -24.54
CA ASN A 192 -4.38 15.98 -24.87
C ASN A 192 -3.13 16.21 -24.00
N ALA A 193 -2.67 15.21 -23.26
CA ALA A 193 -1.48 15.33 -22.44
C ALA A 193 -0.21 15.33 -23.29
N VAL A 194 0.75 16.19 -22.92
CA VAL A 194 2.08 16.20 -23.52
C VAL A 194 2.91 15.03 -22.99
N GLU A 195 2.79 14.73 -21.72
CA GLU A 195 3.36 13.58 -21.01
C GLU A 195 2.44 13.14 -19.87
N VAL A 196 2.53 11.87 -19.48
CA VAL A 196 1.86 11.33 -18.31
C VAL A 196 2.91 10.87 -17.28
N VAL A 197 2.73 11.25 -16.03
CA VAL A 197 3.51 10.79 -14.90
C VAL A 197 2.60 10.04 -13.94
N VAL A 198 3.03 8.86 -13.49
CA VAL A 198 2.25 7.99 -12.59
C VAL A 198 3.13 7.47 -11.46
N ASP A 199 2.56 7.30 -10.27
CA ASP A 199 3.27 6.69 -9.15
C ASP A 199 3.39 5.17 -9.27
N GLY A 200 4.40 4.61 -8.60
CA GLY A 200 4.64 3.17 -8.55
C GLY A 200 3.67 2.44 -7.61
N GLY A 201 2.99 1.42 -8.11
CA GLY A 201 2.22 0.48 -7.30
C GLY A 201 2.58 -0.96 -7.66
N TYR A 202 2.65 -1.86 -6.68
CA TYR A 202 3.36 -3.14 -6.85
C TYR A 202 2.46 -4.35 -7.01
N THR A 203 1.17 -4.24 -6.66
CA THR A 203 0.21 -5.33 -6.87
C THR A 203 -0.07 -5.56 -8.35
N PRO A 204 -0.39 -6.79 -8.78
CA PRO A 204 -0.69 -7.10 -10.18
C PRO A 204 -1.79 -6.21 -10.78
N LEU A 205 -2.83 -5.88 -10.01
CA LEU A 205 -3.93 -5.02 -10.46
C LEU A 205 -3.43 -3.61 -10.82
N LEU A 206 -2.71 -2.94 -9.90
CA LEU A 206 -2.17 -1.61 -10.16
C LEU A 206 -1.17 -1.61 -11.33
N ARG A 207 -0.36 -2.65 -11.43
CA ARG A 207 0.57 -2.84 -12.55
C ARG A 207 -0.18 -3.07 -13.88
N SER A 208 -1.32 -3.74 -13.86
CA SER A 208 -2.12 -3.96 -15.08
C SER A 208 -2.70 -2.66 -15.62
N TRP A 209 -3.21 -1.79 -14.75
CA TRP A 209 -3.72 -0.47 -15.15
C TRP A 209 -2.64 0.40 -15.79
N ARG A 210 -1.43 0.45 -15.21
CA ARG A 210 -0.31 1.20 -15.78
C ARG A 210 0.19 0.62 -17.11
N ARG A 211 0.20 -0.72 -17.23
CA ARG A 211 0.52 -1.38 -18.49
C ARG A 211 -0.51 -1.04 -19.57
N HIS A 212 -1.79 -1.07 -19.22
CA HIS A 212 -2.88 -0.71 -20.11
C HIS A 212 -2.74 0.76 -20.59
N LEU A 213 -2.48 1.69 -19.67
CA LEU A 213 -2.18 3.08 -20.01
C LEU A 213 -1.00 3.17 -21.01
N ALA A 214 0.15 2.57 -20.65
CA ALA A 214 1.37 2.66 -21.45
C ALA A 214 1.24 2.10 -22.87
N GLN A 215 0.37 1.10 -23.05
CA GLN A 215 0.11 0.47 -24.35
C GLN A 215 -0.84 1.26 -25.25
N ASN A 216 -1.70 2.12 -24.69
CA ASN A 216 -2.80 2.74 -25.42
C ASN A 216 -2.73 4.27 -25.46
N VAL A 217 -1.91 4.91 -24.62
CA VAL A 217 -1.71 6.36 -24.62
C VAL A 217 -0.88 6.79 -25.84
N ARG A 218 -1.01 8.07 -26.26
CA ARG A 218 -0.32 8.61 -27.44
C ARG A 218 0.93 9.46 -27.11
N CYS A 219 1.30 9.56 -25.84
CA CYS A 219 2.45 10.35 -25.40
C CYS A 219 3.38 9.55 -24.47
N GLN A 220 4.55 10.14 -24.17
CA GLN A 220 5.52 9.59 -23.24
C GLN A 220 4.89 9.41 -21.87
N THR A 221 5.08 8.23 -21.26
CA THR A 221 4.61 7.88 -19.91
C THR A 221 5.76 7.50 -19.02
N TRP A 222 5.79 8.10 -17.82
CA TRP A 222 6.79 7.90 -16.78
C TRP A 222 6.17 7.27 -15.55
N GLU A 223 6.86 6.32 -14.93
CA GLU A 223 6.56 5.82 -13.59
C GLU A 223 7.63 6.25 -12.62
N VAL A 224 7.21 6.71 -11.43
CA VAL A 224 8.11 7.14 -10.35
C VAL A 224 7.80 6.36 -9.08
N GLU A 225 8.82 5.73 -8.48
CA GLU A 225 8.68 4.93 -7.26
C GLU A 225 8.79 5.82 -6.01
N SER A 226 7.64 6.22 -5.45
CA SER A 226 7.52 7.07 -4.26
C SER A 226 7.21 6.30 -2.96
N GLU A 227 6.78 5.03 -3.05
CA GLU A 227 6.23 4.27 -1.92
C GLU A 227 7.21 3.25 -1.34
N VAL A 228 8.46 3.26 -1.74
CA VAL A 228 9.55 2.43 -1.23
C VAL A 228 10.82 3.25 -1.02
N VAL A 229 11.64 2.85 -0.05
CA VAL A 229 12.95 3.46 0.17
C VAL A 229 13.95 2.96 -0.86
N SER A 230 13.99 1.66 -1.12
CA SER A 230 14.80 1.06 -2.19
C SER A 230 13.92 0.81 -3.42
N PRO A 231 14.17 1.47 -4.56
CA PRO A 231 13.42 1.22 -5.79
C PRO A 231 13.39 -0.27 -6.15
N VAL A 232 12.21 -0.77 -6.51
CA VAL A 232 11.98 -2.20 -6.75
C VAL A 232 12.61 -2.66 -8.06
N TYR A 233 12.67 -1.77 -9.05
CA TYR A 233 13.21 -2.11 -10.37
C TYR A 233 14.73 -1.99 -10.46
N SER A 234 15.35 -1.03 -9.76
CA SER A 234 16.77 -0.68 -9.94
C SER A 234 17.54 -0.50 -8.64
N GLY A 235 16.86 -0.48 -7.48
CA GLY A 235 17.49 -0.27 -6.20
C GLY A 235 18.31 -1.46 -5.70
N PRO A 236 19.06 -1.30 -4.60
CA PRO A 236 19.87 -2.37 -4.03
C PRO A 236 19.05 -3.58 -3.56
N GLY A 237 17.76 -3.41 -3.28
CA GLY A 237 16.80 -4.48 -2.99
C GLY A 237 16.22 -5.16 -4.23
N ALA A 238 16.45 -4.61 -5.43
CA ALA A 238 15.90 -5.14 -6.67
C ALA A 238 16.39 -6.57 -6.95
N SER A 239 15.47 -7.40 -7.44
CA SER A 239 15.77 -8.73 -7.97
C SER A 239 15.13 -8.84 -9.36
N ALA A 240 15.88 -9.31 -10.33
CA ALA A 240 15.37 -9.40 -11.69
C ALA A 240 14.38 -10.58 -11.88
N THR A 241 14.48 -11.63 -11.06
CA THR A 241 13.89 -12.92 -11.43
C THR A 241 13.04 -13.60 -10.36
N ARG A 242 13.20 -13.25 -9.08
CA ARG A 242 12.52 -13.99 -8.00
C ARG A 242 12.29 -13.16 -6.73
N ALA A 243 11.31 -13.58 -5.94
CA ALA A 243 11.07 -13.07 -4.61
C ALA A 243 12.24 -13.39 -3.65
N GLU A 244 12.55 -12.45 -2.77
CA GLU A 244 13.50 -12.64 -1.67
C GLU A 244 12.95 -13.63 -0.64
N LYS A 245 13.84 -14.51 -0.15
CA LYS A 245 13.43 -15.57 0.77
C LYS A 245 13.14 -15.05 2.18
N SER A 246 13.85 -14.03 2.62
CA SER A 246 13.74 -13.54 4.00
C SER A 246 14.32 -12.12 4.17
N ALA A 247 14.02 -11.49 5.31
CA ALA A 247 14.67 -10.24 5.70
C ALA A 247 16.19 -10.39 5.90
N ALA A 248 16.66 -11.57 6.22
CA ALA A 248 18.11 -11.84 6.38
C ALA A 248 18.87 -11.74 5.05
N SER A 249 18.25 -12.11 3.92
CA SER A 249 18.83 -11.97 2.58
C SER A 249 18.72 -10.54 2.04
N LEU A 250 17.67 -9.81 2.38
CA LEU A 250 17.41 -8.45 1.88
C LEU A 250 18.19 -7.37 2.64
N ARG A 251 18.27 -7.48 3.97
CA ARG A 251 18.89 -6.48 4.85
C ARG A 251 20.33 -6.11 4.47
N PRO A 252 21.27 -7.04 4.20
CA PRO A 252 22.64 -6.71 3.84
C PRO A 252 22.76 -5.88 2.55
N ARG A 253 21.74 -5.91 1.70
CA ARG A 253 21.70 -5.17 0.44
C ARG A 253 21.21 -3.74 0.62
N ILE A 254 20.18 -3.54 1.43
CA ILE A 254 19.52 -2.23 1.62
C ILE A 254 20.15 -1.44 2.77
N TRP A 255 20.39 -2.09 3.92
CA TRP A 255 20.79 -1.41 5.15
C TRP A 255 22.01 -0.50 5.02
N PRO A 256 23.12 -0.91 4.38
CA PRO A 256 24.30 -0.06 4.24
C PRO A 256 24.05 1.19 3.38
N ARG A 257 23.02 1.17 2.54
CA ARG A 257 22.68 2.25 1.61
C ARG A 257 21.52 3.12 2.07
N LEU A 258 20.94 2.89 3.26
CA LEU A 258 19.79 3.65 3.75
C LEU A 258 20.03 5.16 3.78
N ALA A 259 21.24 5.58 4.18
CA ALA A 259 21.60 6.99 4.23
C ALA A 259 21.61 7.64 2.83
N GLU A 260 22.02 6.90 1.80
CA GLU A 260 21.98 7.36 0.41
C GLU A 260 20.53 7.42 -0.11
N LEU A 261 19.75 6.36 0.15
CA LEU A 261 18.39 6.18 -0.37
C LEU A 261 17.38 7.16 0.23
N ALA A 262 17.60 7.63 1.46
CA ALA A 262 16.68 8.49 2.21
C ALA A 262 17.38 9.72 2.82
N SER A 263 18.42 10.27 2.18
CA SER A 263 19.26 11.34 2.73
C SER A 263 18.68 12.75 2.55
N ARG A 264 17.65 12.93 1.75
CA ARG A 264 17.24 14.27 1.30
C ARG A 264 15.77 14.52 1.60
N GLU A 265 15.49 15.68 2.19
CA GLU A 265 14.16 16.28 2.15
C GLU A 265 13.91 16.80 0.73
N LEU A 266 12.73 16.52 0.19
CA LEU A 266 12.33 17.05 -1.11
C LEU A 266 12.01 18.53 -0.97
N VAL A 267 12.68 19.34 -1.77
CA VAL A 267 12.34 20.76 -1.93
C VAL A 267 11.29 20.86 -3.04
N PRO A 268 10.15 21.50 -2.75
CA PRO A 268 9.10 21.68 -3.73
C PRO A 268 9.57 22.42 -5.00
N THR A 269 9.29 21.84 -6.17
CA THR A 269 9.57 22.47 -7.47
C THR A 269 8.55 23.58 -7.71
N ALA A 270 9.00 24.84 -7.85
CA ALA A 270 8.13 25.95 -8.23
C ALA A 270 7.68 25.80 -9.67
N LEU A 271 6.37 25.86 -9.90
CA LEU A 271 5.77 25.87 -11.23
C LEU A 271 5.82 27.30 -11.81
N HIS A 272 5.88 27.42 -13.13
CA HIS A 272 5.76 28.73 -13.80
C HIS A 272 4.34 29.27 -13.65
N ALA A 273 4.19 30.42 -12.98
CA ALA A 273 2.87 31.00 -12.68
C ALA A 273 2.04 31.24 -13.97
N GLU A 274 2.65 31.76 -15.02
CA GLU A 274 1.99 32.03 -16.30
C GLU A 274 1.40 30.78 -16.93
N THR A 275 2.16 29.66 -16.96
CA THR A 275 1.67 28.41 -17.51
C THR A 275 0.66 27.74 -16.60
N GLN A 276 0.86 27.79 -15.28
CA GLN A 276 -0.05 27.17 -14.31
C GLN A 276 -1.40 27.92 -14.25
N GLN A 277 -1.45 29.20 -14.60
CA GLN A 277 -2.69 29.98 -14.72
C GLN A 277 -3.68 29.38 -15.74
N LEU A 278 -3.19 28.60 -16.72
CA LEU A 278 -4.04 27.88 -17.69
C LEU A 278 -4.84 26.74 -17.03
N ALA A 279 -4.41 26.25 -15.86
CA ALA A 279 -5.05 25.20 -15.10
C ALA A 279 -5.40 25.61 -13.66
N ALA A 280 -5.49 26.93 -13.39
CA ALA A 280 -5.59 27.46 -12.01
C ALA A 280 -6.93 27.18 -11.33
N THR A 281 -7.98 26.86 -12.09
CA THR A 281 -9.30 26.49 -11.53
C THR A 281 -9.72 25.10 -12.02
N PRO A 282 -10.64 24.41 -11.30
CA PRO A 282 -11.16 23.11 -11.73
C PRO A 282 -11.73 23.14 -13.16
N GLU A 283 -12.44 24.23 -13.55
CA GLU A 283 -13.04 24.38 -14.87
C GLU A 283 -11.96 24.52 -15.96
N LYS A 284 -10.92 25.31 -15.72
CA LYS A 284 -9.78 25.46 -16.63
C LYS A 284 -9.01 24.15 -16.78
N ALA A 285 -8.74 23.46 -15.67
CA ALA A 285 -8.08 22.16 -15.68
C ALA A 285 -8.93 21.12 -16.43
N ALA A 286 -10.25 21.10 -16.21
CA ALA A 286 -11.17 20.23 -16.93
C ALA A 286 -11.22 20.56 -18.43
N ALA A 287 -11.16 21.84 -18.81
CA ALA A 287 -11.11 22.26 -20.21
C ALA A 287 -9.83 21.76 -20.94
N LEU A 288 -8.69 21.71 -20.23
CA LEU A 288 -7.47 21.11 -20.78
C LEU A 288 -7.63 19.60 -21.03
N LEU A 289 -8.26 18.87 -20.09
CA LEU A 289 -8.48 17.41 -20.24
C LEU A 289 -9.41 17.11 -21.41
N PHE A 290 -10.50 17.87 -21.55
CA PHE A 290 -11.66 17.51 -22.38
C PHE A 290 -11.77 18.29 -23.68
N GLY A 291 -10.94 19.31 -23.90
CA GLY A 291 -11.09 20.20 -25.05
C GLY A 291 -12.40 20.98 -24.98
N ASN A 292 -13.22 20.92 -26.02
CA ASN A 292 -14.50 21.64 -26.11
C ASN A 292 -15.59 21.04 -25.20
N GLU A 293 -16.52 21.89 -24.74
CA GLU A 293 -17.66 21.52 -23.86
C GLU A 293 -18.52 20.34 -24.38
N SER A 294 -18.56 20.14 -25.69
CA SER A 294 -19.31 19.04 -26.30
C SER A 294 -18.82 17.64 -25.91
N LEU A 295 -17.58 17.49 -25.44
CA LEU A 295 -17.03 16.21 -24.99
C LEU A 295 -17.30 15.92 -23.51
N ARG A 296 -17.71 16.92 -22.72
CA ARG A 296 -17.99 16.74 -21.28
C ARG A 296 -19.09 15.70 -20.99
N SER A 297 -20.10 15.58 -21.86
CA SER A 297 -21.18 14.61 -21.72
C SER A 297 -20.73 13.14 -21.80
N HIS A 298 -19.53 12.88 -22.33
CA HIS A 298 -18.97 11.54 -22.48
C HIS A 298 -17.95 11.17 -21.38
N PHE A 299 -17.72 12.08 -20.40
CA PHE A 299 -16.83 11.80 -19.28
C PHE A 299 -17.55 11.17 -18.11
N PRO A 300 -16.86 10.30 -17.37
CA PRO A 300 -17.42 9.71 -16.14
C PRO A 300 -17.78 10.79 -15.14
N PRO A 301 -18.77 10.53 -14.24
CA PRO A 301 -19.10 11.46 -13.17
C PRO A 301 -17.88 11.84 -12.35
N GLN A 302 -17.82 13.10 -11.93
CA GLN A 302 -16.73 13.62 -11.10
C GLN A 302 -16.89 13.20 -9.64
N LEU A 303 -15.76 13.01 -8.96
CA LEU A 303 -15.68 12.86 -7.50
C LEU A 303 -15.65 14.26 -6.87
N PRO A 304 -16.63 14.61 -6.04
CA PRO A 304 -16.73 15.94 -5.43
C PRO A 304 -15.83 16.06 -4.19
N PHE A 305 -14.51 16.11 -4.37
CA PHE A 305 -13.53 16.20 -3.27
C PHE A 305 -13.72 17.43 -2.37
N HIS A 306 -14.36 18.49 -2.86
CA HIS A 306 -14.66 19.70 -2.08
C HIS A 306 -15.80 19.48 -1.06
N ASP A 307 -16.68 18.50 -1.32
CA ASP A 307 -17.83 18.19 -0.46
C ASP A 307 -17.52 17.09 0.57
N GLY A 308 -16.33 16.50 0.50
CA GLY A 308 -15.85 15.52 1.47
C GLY A 308 -16.02 14.07 1.05
N ALA A 309 -15.56 13.17 1.92
CA ALA A 309 -15.51 11.74 1.62
C ALA A 309 -16.89 11.11 1.39
N ASP A 310 -17.91 11.52 2.14
CA ASP A 310 -19.26 10.93 2.03
C ASP A 310 -19.92 11.31 0.69
N ALA A 311 -19.66 12.52 0.18
CA ALA A 311 -20.09 12.93 -1.16
C ALA A 311 -19.37 12.11 -2.26
N CYS A 312 -18.07 11.81 -2.08
CA CYS A 312 -17.34 10.94 -2.99
C CYS A 312 -17.90 9.51 -3.01
N LEU A 313 -18.28 8.97 -1.84
CA LEU A 313 -18.93 7.64 -1.76
C LEU A 313 -20.29 7.63 -2.47
N ALA A 314 -21.08 8.68 -2.29
CA ALA A 314 -22.37 8.83 -2.99
C ALA A 314 -22.17 8.95 -4.50
N ALA A 315 -21.16 9.66 -4.97
CA ALA A 315 -20.83 9.78 -6.38
C ALA A 315 -20.40 8.44 -7.00
N LEU A 316 -19.66 7.60 -6.26
CA LEU A 316 -19.32 6.24 -6.70
C LEU A 316 -20.57 5.37 -6.86
N ASP A 317 -21.47 5.41 -5.87
CA ASP A 317 -22.75 4.67 -5.96
C ASP A 317 -23.58 5.13 -7.16
N ALA A 318 -23.71 6.44 -7.36
CA ALA A 318 -24.48 7.02 -8.47
C ALA A 318 -23.86 6.69 -9.85
N ALA A 319 -22.54 6.56 -9.92
CA ALA A 319 -21.85 6.24 -11.17
C ALA A 319 -21.90 4.75 -11.54
N HIS A 320 -22.24 3.87 -10.60
CA HIS A 320 -22.31 2.44 -10.84
C HIS A 320 -23.64 2.04 -11.48
N PRO A 321 -23.64 1.09 -12.45
CA PRO A 321 -24.88 0.69 -13.15
C PRO A 321 -26.00 0.19 -12.25
N THR A 322 -25.66 -0.39 -11.09
CA THR A 322 -26.66 -0.87 -10.10
C THR A 322 -27.04 0.19 -9.07
N GLY A 323 -26.41 1.38 -9.06
CA GLY A 323 -26.57 2.40 -8.03
C GLY A 323 -25.96 2.04 -6.67
N HIS A 324 -25.21 0.94 -6.58
CA HIS A 324 -24.61 0.42 -5.34
C HIS A 324 -23.19 -0.11 -5.58
N ALA A 325 -22.20 0.80 -5.68
CA ALA A 325 -20.80 0.44 -5.84
C ALA A 325 -20.11 0.16 -4.50
N VAL A 326 -20.55 0.80 -3.41
CA VAL A 326 -19.88 0.79 -2.12
C VAL A 326 -20.46 -0.30 -1.21
N ASP A 327 -19.64 -1.27 -0.82
CA ASP A 327 -19.98 -2.20 0.27
C ASP A 327 -20.07 -1.45 1.60
N ARG A 328 -21.30 -1.37 2.15
CA ARG A 328 -21.60 -0.66 3.39
C ARG A 328 -21.66 -1.57 4.62
N SER A 329 -21.24 -2.82 4.50
CA SER A 329 -21.24 -3.80 5.60
C SER A 329 -20.25 -3.44 6.71
N VAL A 330 -19.20 -2.64 6.43
CA VAL A 330 -18.19 -2.21 7.39
C VAL A 330 -18.18 -0.69 7.49
N LYS A 331 -18.65 -0.18 8.63
CA LYS A 331 -18.78 1.27 8.88
C LYS A 331 -17.45 1.93 9.18
N ARG A 332 -17.36 3.24 8.95
CA ARG A 332 -16.24 4.12 9.31
C ARG A 332 -15.81 3.91 10.77
N CYS A 333 -14.53 4.18 11.05
CA CYS A 333 -13.95 4.09 12.39
C CYS A 333 -13.22 5.39 12.79
N ASP A 334 -13.81 6.55 12.45
CA ASP A 334 -13.23 7.90 12.59
C ASP A 334 -12.79 8.24 14.02
N GLY A 335 -13.44 7.66 15.03
CA GLY A 335 -13.04 7.80 16.44
C GLY A 335 -11.66 7.18 16.76
N TYR A 336 -11.12 6.34 15.85
CA TYR A 336 -9.81 5.71 15.99
C TYR A 336 -8.82 6.17 14.92
N HIS A 337 -9.27 6.21 13.67
CA HIS A 337 -8.44 6.55 12.52
C HIS A 337 -9.24 7.35 11.49
N ARG A 338 -8.76 8.53 11.18
CA ARG A 338 -9.21 9.36 10.08
C ARG A 338 -8.10 9.48 9.05
N GLY A 339 -8.43 9.43 7.75
CA GLY A 339 -7.47 9.60 6.67
C GLY A 339 -6.94 11.03 6.58
N GLY A 340 -5.83 11.20 5.89
CA GLY A 340 -5.22 12.48 5.58
C GLY A 340 -3.75 12.59 5.99
N GLU A 341 -3.02 13.42 5.27
CA GLU A 341 -1.60 13.68 5.47
C GLU A 341 -1.32 14.35 6.82
N LEU A 342 -2.19 15.28 7.26
CA LEU A 342 -2.06 15.96 8.54
C LEU A 342 -2.18 14.99 9.72
N ALA A 343 -3.17 14.09 9.67
CA ALA A 343 -3.36 13.07 10.70
C ALA A 343 -2.18 12.08 10.72
N ALA A 344 -1.62 11.74 9.56
CA ALA A 344 -0.45 10.91 9.44
C ALA A 344 0.80 11.54 10.06
N HIS A 345 1.08 12.81 9.75
CA HIS A 345 2.20 13.56 10.31
C HIS A 345 2.08 13.75 11.82
N HIS A 346 0.89 14.06 12.34
CA HIS A 346 0.66 14.17 13.79
C HIS A 346 0.96 12.83 14.51
N LYS A 347 0.50 11.70 13.96
CA LYS A 347 0.82 10.37 14.54
C LYS A 347 2.31 10.05 14.43
N ALA A 348 2.96 10.41 13.31
CA ALA A 348 4.39 10.24 13.13
C ALA A 348 5.19 11.04 14.15
N GLN A 349 4.87 12.31 14.35
CA GLN A 349 5.49 13.18 15.35
C GLN A 349 5.37 12.58 16.75
N LEU A 350 4.14 12.23 17.17
CA LEU A 350 3.90 11.64 18.49
C LEU A 350 4.72 10.35 18.68
N PHE A 351 4.79 9.48 17.68
CA PHE A 351 5.58 8.27 17.74
C PHE A 351 7.08 8.54 17.82
N LEU A 352 7.60 9.35 16.91
CA LEU A 352 9.03 9.64 16.79
C LEU A 352 9.59 10.36 18.03
N THR A 353 8.81 11.27 18.64
CA THR A 353 9.27 12.08 19.78
C THR A 353 8.97 11.46 21.14
N LYS A 354 7.93 10.62 21.29
CA LYS A 354 7.47 10.13 22.60
C LYS A 354 7.61 8.61 22.79
N LYS A 355 7.66 7.81 21.70
CA LYS A 355 7.57 6.36 21.79
C LYS A 355 8.78 5.64 21.21
N LEU A 356 9.53 6.25 20.30
CA LEU A 356 10.59 5.60 19.53
C LEU A 356 11.70 5.05 20.42
N GLU A 357 12.08 5.75 21.49
CA GLU A 357 13.13 5.32 22.41
C GLU A 357 12.80 3.98 23.09
N GLN A 358 11.55 3.76 23.46
CA GLN A 358 11.08 2.52 24.08
C GLN A 358 10.68 1.43 23.08
N TYR A 359 10.64 1.77 21.80
CA TYR A 359 10.11 0.89 20.75
C TYR A 359 10.84 -0.44 20.65
N ALA A 360 12.17 -0.46 20.68
CA ALA A 360 12.94 -1.69 20.53
C ALA A 360 12.69 -2.69 21.66
N SER A 361 12.58 -2.22 22.90
CA SER A 361 12.42 -3.07 24.10
C SER A 361 10.99 -3.55 24.32
N SER A 362 10.00 -2.73 23.96
CA SER A 362 8.66 -2.90 24.50
C SER A 362 7.53 -2.92 23.43
N ARG A 363 7.87 -2.81 22.13
CA ARG A 363 6.89 -2.79 21.03
C ARG A 363 6.00 -4.04 20.94
N ASN A 364 6.43 -5.17 21.54
CA ASN A 364 5.67 -6.42 21.50
C ASN A 364 4.68 -6.54 22.65
N ASP A 365 4.65 -5.58 23.58
CA ASP A 365 3.64 -5.48 24.61
C ASP A 365 2.43 -4.70 24.11
N PRO A 366 1.29 -5.35 23.86
CA PRO A 366 0.11 -4.67 23.32
C PRO A 366 -0.54 -3.68 24.28
N GLY A 367 -0.30 -3.82 25.59
CA GLY A 367 -0.84 -2.95 26.65
C GLY A 367 -0.23 -1.54 26.63
N LEU A 368 1.03 -1.43 26.21
CA LEU A 368 1.78 -0.16 26.31
C LEU A 368 1.49 0.83 25.17
N GLY A 369 0.81 0.42 24.10
CA GLY A 369 0.44 1.32 23.01
C GLY A 369 1.63 1.97 22.28
N LEU A 370 2.79 1.30 22.21
CA LEU A 370 4.03 1.83 21.62
C LEU A 370 4.10 1.69 20.09
N GLN A 371 3.03 1.34 19.44
CA GLN A 371 2.96 1.27 17.98
C GLN A 371 2.90 2.68 17.36
N SER A 372 3.42 2.81 16.12
CA SER A 372 3.35 4.07 15.37
C SER A 372 1.92 4.37 14.88
N HIS A 373 1.11 3.37 14.66
CA HIS A 373 -0.21 3.44 14.02
C HIS A 373 -0.20 4.06 12.62
N LEU A 374 0.94 4.01 11.90
CA LEU A 374 1.12 4.61 10.59
C LEU A 374 0.75 3.68 9.42
N SER A 375 0.58 2.37 9.65
CA SER A 375 0.36 1.43 8.54
C SER A 375 -0.84 1.76 7.63
N PRO A 376 -2.00 2.29 8.10
CA PRO A 376 -3.05 2.74 7.19
C PRO A 376 -2.60 3.89 6.29
N TYR A 377 -1.90 4.88 6.85
CA TYR A 377 -1.44 6.05 6.11
C TYR A 377 -0.34 5.72 5.10
N VAL A 378 0.55 4.78 5.44
CA VAL A 378 1.56 4.25 4.52
C VAL A 378 0.89 3.43 3.40
N HIS A 379 -0.18 2.68 3.71
CA HIS A 379 -0.93 1.90 2.72
C HIS A 379 -1.54 2.78 1.63
N TYR A 380 -2.12 3.93 1.99
CA TYR A 380 -2.70 4.89 1.05
C TYR A 380 -1.71 5.98 0.60
N GLY A 381 -0.44 5.87 0.97
CA GLY A 381 0.58 6.85 0.59
C GLY A 381 0.34 8.26 1.13
N GLN A 382 -0.41 8.38 2.22
CA GLN A 382 -0.68 9.65 2.91
C GLN A 382 0.50 10.12 3.78
N ILE A 383 1.57 9.33 3.85
CA ILE A 383 2.87 9.72 4.42
C ILE A 383 3.98 8.97 3.70
N SER A 384 5.09 9.65 3.44
CA SER A 384 6.25 9.07 2.75
C SER A 384 7.07 8.17 3.68
N VAL A 385 7.34 6.94 3.25
CA VAL A 385 8.27 6.03 3.93
C VAL A 385 9.71 6.53 3.85
N ILE A 386 10.07 7.26 2.78
CA ILE A 386 11.38 7.86 2.57
C ILE A 386 11.59 8.96 3.60
N TYR A 387 10.61 9.86 3.74
CA TYR A 387 10.59 10.90 4.75
C TYR A 387 10.71 10.34 6.18
N LEU A 388 9.88 9.34 6.54
CA LEU A 388 9.93 8.70 7.86
C LEU A 388 11.31 8.09 8.15
N THR A 389 11.93 7.49 7.14
CA THR A 389 13.29 6.93 7.24
C THR A 389 14.32 8.01 7.46
N CYS A 390 14.27 9.09 6.67
CA CYS A 390 15.15 10.25 6.81
C CYS A 390 15.07 10.85 8.22
N VAL A 391 13.86 11.14 8.70
CA VAL A 391 13.64 11.72 10.04
C VAL A 391 14.15 10.80 11.15
N ALA A 392 13.84 9.50 11.09
CA ALA A 392 14.31 8.55 12.09
C ALA A 392 15.86 8.48 12.16
N MET A 393 16.54 8.49 11.01
CA MET A 393 18.01 8.54 10.97
C MET A 393 18.59 9.84 11.52
N ARG A 394 17.97 10.99 11.25
CA ARG A 394 18.37 12.29 11.80
C ARG A 394 18.27 12.30 13.33
N LEU A 395 17.17 11.75 13.88
CA LEU A 395 17.02 11.58 15.34
C LEU A 395 18.12 10.72 15.95
N ALA A 396 18.53 9.62 15.28
CA ALA A 396 19.64 8.77 15.75
C ALA A 396 21.00 9.48 15.75
N ARG A 397 21.17 10.52 14.92
CA ARG A 397 22.36 11.38 14.89
C ARG A 397 22.27 12.57 15.85
N GLY A 398 21.13 12.78 16.50
CA GLY A 398 20.90 13.90 17.41
C GLY A 398 20.63 15.23 16.71
N GLU A 399 20.24 15.19 15.44
CA GLU A 399 19.93 16.40 14.70
C GLU A 399 18.61 17.01 15.19
N VAL A 400 18.61 18.35 15.36
CA VAL A 400 17.42 19.10 15.74
C VAL A 400 16.39 19.06 14.62
N MET A 401 15.13 18.82 14.97
CA MET A 401 14.02 18.80 14.04
C MET A 401 13.19 20.07 14.24
N SER A 402 13.10 20.91 13.22
CA SER A 402 12.20 22.06 13.24
C SER A 402 10.73 21.61 13.20
N GLY A 403 9.83 22.37 13.80
CA GLY A 403 8.39 22.08 13.78
C GLY A 403 7.84 22.00 12.35
N SER A 404 8.37 22.78 11.41
CA SER A 404 8.04 22.71 9.98
C SER A 404 8.42 21.38 9.33
N SER A 405 9.43 20.68 9.85
CA SER A 405 9.80 19.31 9.39
C SER A 405 8.88 18.24 9.98
N LEU A 406 8.16 18.51 11.05
CA LEU A 406 7.31 17.53 11.74
C LEU A 406 5.81 17.83 11.61
N ASN A 407 5.43 19.09 11.46
CA ASN A 407 4.03 19.53 11.38
C ASN A 407 3.80 20.60 10.32
N SER A 408 2.59 20.62 9.77
CA SER A 408 2.11 21.64 8.83
C SER A 408 1.43 22.82 9.48
N SER A 409 1.21 22.78 10.79
CA SER A 409 0.68 23.89 11.55
C SER A 409 1.84 24.80 11.98
N ASN A 410 1.57 26.10 12.12
CA ASN A 410 2.49 27.13 12.62
C ASN A 410 3.00 26.86 14.06
N ASP A 411 3.09 25.61 14.47
CA ASP A 411 3.71 25.20 15.72
C ASP A 411 5.22 25.31 15.54
N SER A 412 5.78 26.41 16.03
CA SER A 412 7.21 26.70 16.09
C SER A 412 7.96 25.78 17.06
N SER A 413 7.31 24.75 17.61
CA SER A 413 7.95 23.83 18.54
C SER A 413 9.05 23.05 17.85
N THR A 414 10.27 23.32 18.23
CA THR A 414 11.45 22.61 17.79
C THR A 414 11.65 21.39 18.71
N TYR A 415 11.64 20.18 18.14
CA TYR A 415 12.05 19.00 18.91
C TYR A 415 13.57 18.87 18.88
N VAL A 416 14.17 19.00 20.03
CA VAL A 416 15.61 18.77 20.25
C VAL A 416 15.77 17.40 20.89
N PRO A 417 16.33 16.39 20.18
CA PRO A 417 16.60 15.11 20.80
C PRO A 417 17.68 15.26 21.88
N PRO A 418 17.70 14.38 22.91
CA PRO A 418 18.78 14.36 23.90
C PRO A 418 20.17 14.31 23.25
N GLN A 419 21.12 15.09 23.77
CA GLN A 419 22.48 15.13 23.24
C GLN A 419 23.48 14.58 24.28
N PRO A 420 24.28 13.56 23.94
CA PRO A 420 24.20 12.75 22.72
C PRO A 420 22.96 11.85 22.71
N PRO A 421 22.48 11.38 21.52
CA PRO A 421 21.34 10.47 21.46
C PRO A 421 21.58 9.21 22.29
N SER A 422 20.60 8.84 23.11
CA SER A 422 20.69 7.68 23.98
C SER A 422 20.90 6.38 23.18
N ALA A 423 21.55 5.39 23.77
CA ALA A 423 21.68 4.06 23.18
C ALA A 423 20.29 3.40 22.99
N ALA A 424 19.30 3.75 23.83
CA ALA A 424 17.92 3.26 23.70
C ALA A 424 17.24 3.85 22.45
N LEU A 425 17.38 5.16 22.22
CA LEU A 425 16.87 5.82 21.02
C LEU A 425 17.48 5.23 19.75
N LYS A 426 18.80 5.04 19.70
CA LYS A 426 19.47 4.41 18.54
C LYS A 426 18.92 3.01 18.25
N ARG A 427 18.79 2.16 19.29
CA ARG A 427 18.15 0.84 19.13
C ARG A 427 16.69 0.94 18.70
N GLY A 428 15.95 1.93 19.19
CA GLY A 428 14.57 2.21 18.78
C GLY A 428 14.48 2.53 17.31
N VAL A 429 15.35 3.41 16.81
CA VAL A 429 15.47 3.78 15.38
C VAL A 429 15.82 2.56 14.53
N ASP A 430 16.86 1.81 14.89
CA ASP A 430 17.28 0.62 14.12
C ASP A 430 16.12 -0.39 14.01
N LYS A 431 15.42 -0.62 15.12
CA LYS A 431 14.28 -1.53 15.12
C LYS A 431 13.09 -1.00 14.32
N TYR A 432 12.83 0.29 14.37
CA TYR A 432 11.78 0.92 13.56
C TYR A 432 12.09 0.84 12.07
N LEU A 433 13.33 1.14 11.66
CA LEU A 433 13.77 1.04 10.27
C LEU A 433 13.79 -0.41 9.77
N ASP A 434 14.12 -1.41 10.62
CA ASP A 434 13.97 -2.82 10.24
C ASP A 434 12.51 -3.17 9.88
N GLU A 435 11.53 -2.65 10.63
CA GLU A 435 10.11 -2.91 10.34
C GLU A 435 9.60 -2.05 9.16
N LEU A 436 9.91 -0.75 9.14
CA LEU A 436 9.41 0.18 8.14
C LEU A 436 9.99 -0.05 6.75
N VAL A 437 11.29 -0.38 6.67
CA VAL A 437 12.00 -0.55 5.40
C VAL A 437 12.17 -2.03 5.09
N ILE A 438 12.98 -2.76 5.87
CA ILE A 438 13.36 -4.13 5.49
C ILE A 438 12.17 -5.08 5.41
N ARG A 439 11.28 -5.07 6.42
CA ARG A 439 10.10 -5.95 6.43
C ARG A 439 9.06 -5.53 5.40
N ARG A 440 8.84 -4.23 5.26
CA ARG A 440 7.89 -3.72 4.27
C ARG A 440 8.37 -3.96 2.84
N GLU A 441 9.63 -3.72 2.53
CA GLU A 441 10.15 -3.93 1.18
C GLU A 441 10.31 -5.42 0.82
N LEU A 442 10.52 -6.28 1.82
CA LEU A 442 10.39 -7.72 1.62
C LEU A 442 8.96 -8.11 1.18
N ALA A 443 7.95 -7.47 1.78
CA ALA A 443 6.56 -7.69 1.42
C ALA A 443 6.24 -7.17 0.02
N VAL A 444 6.72 -5.98 -0.33
CA VAL A 444 6.59 -5.42 -1.67
C VAL A 444 7.27 -6.31 -2.71
N ASN A 445 8.48 -6.78 -2.42
CA ASN A 445 9.22 -7.70 -3.28
C ASN A 445 8.45 -9.02 -3.48
N PHE A 446 7.86 -9.58 -2.42
CA PHE A 446 7.03 -10.79 -2.53
C PHE A 446 5.84 -10.58 -3.47
N VAL A 447 5.03 -9.55 -3.24
CA VAL A 447 3.84 -9.26 -4.06
C VAL A 447 4.21 -8.91 -5.51
N PHE A 448 5.38 -8.31 -5.72
CA PHE A 448 5.87 -7.98 -7.05
C PHE A 448 6.24 -9.21 -7.88
N HIS A 449 6.82 -10.24 -7.25
CA HIS A 449 7.34 -11.43 -7.93
C HIS A 449 6.41 -12.65 -7.86
N GLU A 450 5.62 -12.82 -6.79
CA GLU A 450 4.75 -13.97 -6.59
C GLU A 450 3.35 -13.72 -7.18
N ARG A 451 2.99 -14.48 -8.19
CA ARG A 451 1.67 -14.35 -8.85
C ARG A 451 0.51 -14.76 -7.95
N ASN A 452 0.76 -15.72 -7.05
CA ASN A 452 -0.24 -16.24 -6.11
C ASN A 452 -0.13 -15.56 -4.73
N PHE A 453 0.35 -14.33 -4.67
CA PHE A 453 0.61 -13.61 -3.41
C PHE A 453 -0.62 -13.51 -2.49
N ASP A 454 -1.83 -13.50 -3.05
CA ASP A 454 -3.13 -13.43 -2.38
C ASP A 454 -3.81 -14.80 -2.21
N SER A 455 -3.10 -15.88 -2.51
CA SER A 455 -3.59 -17.26 -2.46
C SER A 455 -2.73 -18.13 -1.55
N TYR A 456 -3.31 -19.18 -0.99
CA TYR A 456 -2.59 -20.23 -0.26
C TYR A 456 -1.46 -20.87 -1.10
N LEU A 457 -1.58 -20.85 -2.43
CA LEU A 457 -0.55 -21.37 -3.33
C LEU A 457 0.74 -20.53 -3.35
N GLY A 458 0.70 -19.27 -2.90
CA GLY A 458 1.87 -18.44 -2.73
C GLY A 458 2.72 -18.78 -1.50
N ILE A 459 2.24 -19.65 -0.62
CA ILE A 459 3.00 -20.13 0.54
C ILE A 459 4.09 -21.11 0.08
N PRO A 460 5.31 -21.05 0.67
CA PRO A 460 6.40 -21.95 0.31
C PRO A 460 5.99 -23.42 0.37
N GLU A 461 6.46 -24.20 -0.58
CA GLU A 461 6.08 -25.62 -0.74
C GLU A 461 6.31 -26.44 0.52
N TRP A 462 7.45 -26.24 1.20
CA TRP A 462 7.74 -26.96 2.44
C TRP A 462 6.67 -26.73 3.51
N ALA A 463 6.18 -25.49 3.62
CA ALA A 463 5.17 -25.13 4.60
C ALA A 463 3.78 -25.65 4.22
N ARG A 464 3.44 -25.61 2.93
CA ARG A 464 2.18 -26.22 2.43
C ARG A 464 2.17 -27.72 2.67
N ARG A 465 3.25 -28.43 2.30
CA ARG A 465 3.36 -29.90 2.50
C ARG A 465 3.14 -30.29 3.97
N THR A 466 3.81 -29.62 4.91
CA THR A 466 3.64 -29.96 6.33
C THR A 466 2.25 -29.64 6.84
N LEU A 467 1.63 -28.51 6.42
CA LEU A 467 0.25 -28.18 6.81
C LEU A 467 -0.77 -29.15 6.17
N GLU A 468 -0.56 -29.58 4.95
CA GLU A 468 -1.43 -30.52 4.25
C GLU A 468 -1.33 -31.93 4.81
N SER A 469 -0.12 -32.41 5.20
CA SER A 469 0.07 -33.70 5.85
C SER A 469 -0.61 -33.78 7.23
N HIS A 470 -0.78 -32.64 7.90
CA HIS A 470 -1.48 -32.50 9.19
C HIS A 470 -2.95 -32.02 9.05
N ALA A 471 -3.48 -31.94 7.83
CA ALA A 471 -4.87 -31.49 7.62
C ALA A 471 -5.92 -32.40 8.27
N GLY A 472 -5.64 -33.71 8.34
CA GLY A 472 -6.48 -34.72 8.96
C GLY A 472 -6.34 -34.86 10.49
N ASP A 473 -5.42 -34.11 11.11
CA ASP A 473 -5.22 -34.18 12.54
C ASP A 473 -6.46 -33.74 13.32
N ALA A 474 -6.74 -34.41 14.44
CA ALA A 474 -7.85 -34.06 15.31
C ALA A 474 -7.68 -32.66 15.89
N ARG A 475 -8.69 -31.81 15.73
CA ARG A 475 -8.75 -30.45 16.28
C ARG A 475 -9.67 -30.42 17.47
N LYS A 476 -9.21 -29.87 18.59
CA LYS A 476 -10.05 -29.69 19.78
C LYS A 476 -11.25 -28.75 19.50
N TRP A 477 -11.04 -27.75 18.66
CA TRP A 477 -12.03 -26.75 18.29
C TRP A 477 -11.97 -26.51 16.77
N THR A 478 -13.12 -26.33 16.16
CA THR A 478 -13.24 -25.95 14.75
C THR A 478 -14.34 -24.92 14.59
N TYR A 479 -14.06 -23.85 13.81
CA TYR A 479 -14.99 -22.75 13.60
C TYR A 479 -15.14 -22.43 12.11
N THR A 480 -16.33 -21.98 11.74
CA THR A 480 -16.65 -21.42 10.42
C THR A 480 -16.21 -19.96 10.32
N LEU A 481 -16.13 -19.42 9.10
CA LEU A 481 -15.90 -18.00 8.86
C LEU A 481 -16.88 -17.13 9.67
N ASP A 482 -18.18 -17.45 9.65
CA ASP A 482 -19.20 -16.69 10.35
C ASP A 482 -18.99 -16.65 11.87
N GLN A 483 -18.57 -17.77 12.47
CA GLN A 483 -18.26 -17.84 13.90
C GLN A 483 -17.01 -17.03 14.26
N PHE A 484 -15.96 -17.08 13.41
CA PHE A 484 -14.77 -16.24 13.59
C PHE A 484 -15.14 -14.76 13.46
N GLU A 485 -15.87 -14.40 12.43
CA GLU A 485 -16.27 -13.01 12.15
C GLU A 485 -17.10 -12.42 13.29
N LYS A 486 -18.06 -13.19 13.83
CA LYS A 486 -18.94 -12.80 14.94
C LYS A 486 -18.30 -12.93 16.33
N CYS A 487 -17.01 -13.26 16.42
CA CYS A 487 -16.28 -13.44 17.71
C CYS A 487 -16.93 -14.51 18.60
N GLN A 488 -17.32 -15.65 18.04
CA GLN A 488 -18.02 -16.75 18.71
C GLN A 488 -17.10 -17.95 18.95
N THR A 489 -15.81 -17.74 19.19
CA THR A 489 -14.90 -18.82 19.57
C THR A 489 -14.95 -19.05 21.09
N HIS A 490 -14.38 -20.17 21.57
CA HIS A 490 -14.23 -20.45 23.00
C HIS A 490 -13.22 -19.52 23.68
N ASP A 491 -12.29 -18.91 22.93
CA ASP A 491 -11.20 -18.10 23.47
C ASP A 491 -11.63 -16.62 23.54
N VAL A 492 -11.92 -16.17 24.76
CA VAL A 492 -12.35 -14.78 25.02
C VAL A 492 -11.28 -13.77 24.59
N PHE A 493 -9.99 -14.11 24.72
CA PHE A 493 -8.90 -13.24 24.28
C PHE A 493 -8.85 -13.15 22.77
N TRP A 494 -8.96 -14.27 22.04
CA TRP A 494 -9.03 -14.24 20.58
C TRP A 494 -10.25 -13.43 20.09
N ASN A 495 -11.40 -13.61 20.72
CA ASN A 495 -12.60 -12.84 20.40
C ASN A 495 -12.39 -11.32 20.62
N ALA A 496 -11.64 -10.93 21.65
CA ALA A 496 -11.25 -9.53 21.86
C ALA A 496 -10.30 -9.02 20.76
N CYS A 497 -9.36 -9.85 20.28
CA CYS A 497 -8.49 -9.52 19.14
C CYS A 497 -9.30 -9.26 17.87
N GLN A 498 -10.26 -10.12 17.56
CA GLN A 498 -11.15 -9.94 16.41
C GLN A 498 -12.00 -8.67 16.54
N ARG A 499 -12.53 -8.36 17.72
CA ARG A 499 -13.29 -7.12 17.94
C ARG A 499 -12.42 -5.87 17.82
N GLU A 500 -11.15 -5.91 18.21
CA GLU A 500 -10.23 -4.78 18.01
C GLU A 500 -10.21 -4.35 16.54
N ILE A 501 -9.99 -5.28 15.60
CA ILE A 501 -9.93 -4.93 14.17
C ILE A 501 -11.30 -4.54 13.62
N VAL A 502 -12.37 -5.21 14.06
CA VAL A 502 -13.75 -4.89 13.64
C VAL A 502 -14.14 -3.48 14.06
N VAL A 503 -13.79 -3.06 15.27
CA VAL A 503 -14.20 -1.76 15.84
C VAL A 503 -13.25 -0.64 15.41
N SER A 504 -11.93 -0.86 15.51
CA SER A 504 -10.93 0.19 15.31
C SER A 504 -10.35 0.27 13.90
N GLY A 505 -10.57 -0.75 13.06
CA GLY A 505 -9.93 -0.85 11.75
C GLY A 505 -8.46 -1.25 11.81
N LYS A 506 -7.94 -1.60 12.99
CA LYS A 506 -6.53 -1.98 13.18
C LYS A 506 -6.39 -2.95 14.34
N MET A 507 -5.35 -3.79 14.29
CA MET A 507 -4.96 -4.70 15.35
C MET A 507 -3.47 -4.57 15.62
N HIS A 508 -3.05 -4.69 16.90
CA HIS A 508 -1.63 -4.70 17.25
C HIS A 508 -0.90 -5.84 16.53
N ASN A 509 0.27 -5.57 15.92
CA ASN A 509 0.95 -6.55 15.05
C ASN A 509 1.21 -7.91 15.72
N TYR A 510 1.68 -7.91 16.97
CA TYR A 510 1.96 -9.15 17.70
C TYR A 510 0.68 -9.93 18.02
N VAL A 511 -0.41 -9.22 18.34
CA VAL A 511 -1.75 -9.78 18.53
C VAL A 511 -2.29 -10.35 17.22
N ARG A 512 -2.10 -9.65 16.08
CA ARG A 512 -2.52 -10.12 14.75
C ARG A 512 -1.84 -11.44 14.37
N MET A 513 -0.57 -11.60 14.74
CA MET A 513 0.15 -12.87 14.53
C MET A 513 -0.49 -14.02 15.32
N PHE A 514 -0.80 -13.81 16.60
CA PHE A 514 -1.50 -14.80 17.44
C PHE A 514 -2.90 -15.11 16.86
N TRP A 515 -3.68 -14.09 16.58
CA TRP A 515 -5.01 -14.19 15.98
C TRP A 515 -5.00 -15.07 14.71
N CYS A 516 -4.10 -14.81 13.78
CA CYS A 516 -3.99 -15.58 12.55
C CYS A 516 -3.51 -17.02 12.78
N LYS A 517 -2.54 -17.24 13.69
CA LYS A 517 -2.08 -18.58 14.05
C LYS A 517 -3.20 -19.42 14.65
N LYS A 518 -4.12 -18.82 15.41
CA LYS A 518 -5.29 -19.53 15.94
C LYS A 518 -6.32 -19.86 14.85
N ILE A 519 -6.45 -19.03 13.81
CA ILE A 519 -7.25 -19.40 12.64
C ILE A 519 -6.65 -20.64 11.94
N VAL A 520 -5.31 -20.73 11.79
CA VAL A 520 -4.65 -21.92 11.24
C VAL A 520 -4.94 -23.18 12.09
N GLU A 521 -4.94 -23.04 13.40
CA GLU A 521 -5.22 -24.15 14.32
C GLU A 521 -6.70 -24.58 14.32
N TRP A 522 -7.64 -23.65 14.15
CA TRP A 522 -9.07 -23.87 14.40
C TRP A 522 -9.94 -23.91 13.12
N ALA A 523 -9.42 -23.61 11.97
CA ALA A 523 -10.15 -23.81 10.72
C ALA A 523 -10.08 -25.28 10.26
N ILE A 524 -11.07 -25.72 9.46
CA ILE A 524 -11.21 -27.12 9.06
C ILE A 524 -10.00 -27.66 8.28
N CYS A 525 -9.33 -26.81 7.50
CA CYS A 525 -8.12 -27.15 6.76
C CYS A 525 -7.27 -25.91 6.48
N PRO A 526 -5.98 -26.05 6.09
CA PRO A 526 -5.08 -24.92 5.85
C PRO A 526 -5.54 -23.95 4.75
N ALA A 527 -6.13 -24.47 3.67
CA ALA A 527 -6.61 -23.63 2.58
C ALA A 527 -7.82 -22.75 3.02
N GLU A 528 -8.70 -23.31 3.86
CA GLU A 528 -9.82 -22.55 4.42
C GLU A 528 -9.33 -21.54 5.48
N ALA A 529 -8.35 -21.91 6.30
CA ALA A 529 -7.69 -21.01 7.24
C ALA A 529 -7.12 -19.77 6.53
N TRP A 530 -6.49 -19.96 5.36
CA TRP A 530 -5.97 -18.87 4.54
C TRP A 530 -7.09 -17.92 4.10
N LYS A 531 -8.18 -18.47 3.54
CA LYS A 531 -9.32 -17.66 3.07
C LYS A 531 -9.95 -16.87 4.21
N ILE A 532 -10.17 -17.50 5.35
CA ILE A 532 -10.73 -16.84 6.55
C ILE A 532 -9.81 -15.72 7.01
N ALA A 533 -8.50 -15.96 7.14
CA ALA A 533 -7.55 -14.96 7.60
C ALA A 533 -7.46 -13.76 6.65
N ILE A 534 -7.39 -13.98 5.35
CA ILE A 534 -7.35 -12.92 4.33
C ILE A 534 -8.69 -12.15 4.30
N HIS A 535 -9.83 -12.86 4.37
CA HIS A 535 -11.14 -12.23 4.38
C HIS A 535 -11.27 -11.26 5.56
N LEU A 536 -11.08 -11.74 6.78
CA LEU A 536 -11.26 -10.93 7.98
C LEU A 536 -10.25 -9.78 8.06
N ASN A 537 -9.01 -10.03 7.66
CA ASN A 537 -7.97 -9.00 7.64
C ASN A 537 -8.27 -7.89 6.62
N ASN A 538 -8.64 -8.24 5.39
CA ASN A 538 -8.86 -7.26 4.31
C ASN A 538 -10.21 -6.55 4.42
N LYS A 539 -11.23 -7.21 4.95
CA LYS A 539 -12.55 -6.63 5.18
C LYS A 539 -12.53 -5.56 6.27
N TYR A 540 -11.82 -5.81 7.38
CA TYR A 540 -11.88 -4.95 8.56
C TYR A 540 -10.67 -4.04 8.74
N GLY A 541 -9.48 -4.44 8.27
CA GLY A 541 -8.25 -3.68 8.44
C GLY A 541 -8.13 -2.51 7.48
N LEU A 542 -7.89 -1.30 7.99
CA LEU A 542 -7.53 -0.13 7.17
C LEU A 542 -6.22 -0.33 6.42
N ASP A 543 -5.29 -1.10 6.99
CA ASP A 543 -4.05 -1.56 6.36
C ASP A 543 -4.19 -2.95 5.69
N GLY A 544 -5.40 -3.46 5.50
CA GLY A 544 -5.72 -4.61 4.67
C GLY A 544 -5.35 -4.35 3.21
N ARG A 545 -5.11 -5.43 2.41
CA ARG A 545 -4.75 -5.33 0.97
C ARG A 545 -3.37 -4.73 0.71
N ASP A 546 -2.66 -4.21 1.71
CA ASP A 546 -1.26 -3.80 1.60
C ASP A 546 -0.36 -5.03 1.40
N PRO A 547 0.77 -4.93 0.67
CA PRO A 547 1.76 -6.01 0.57
C PRO A 547 2.15 -6.60 1.92
N VAL A 548 2.32 -5.76 2.97
CA VAL A 548 2.65 -6.21 4.33
C VAL A 548 1.53 -7.03 4.95
N SER A 549 0.29 -6.77 4.57
CA SER A 549 -0.89 -7.50 5.04
C SER A 549 -0.90 -8.95 4.53
N TYR A 550 -0.68 -9.15 3.24
CA TYR A 550 -0.57 -10.48 2.63
C TYR A 550 0.61 -11.27 3.19
N THR A 551 1.78 -10.65 3.31
CA THR A 551 2.95 -11.32 3.88
C THR A 551 2.82 -11.55 5.38
N GLY A 552 2.11 -10.70 6.11
CA GLY A 552 1.81 -10.88 7.53
C GLY A 552 0.94 -12.11 7.79
N VAL A 553 -0.11 -12.30 6.98
CA VAL A 553 -0.91 -13.54 6.98
C VAL A 553 -0.03 -14.71 6.52
N GLY A 554 0.68 -14.57 5.40
CA GLY A 554 1.57 -15.61 4.86
C GLY A 554 2.62 -16.09 5.86
N TRP A 555 3.19 -15.18 6.67
CA TRP A 555 4.12 -15.54 7.73
C TRP A 555 3.49 -16.53 8.74
N CYS A 556 2.20 -16.40 9.00
CA CYS A 556 1.49 -17.36 9.86
C CYS A 556 1.37 -18.75 9.23
N PHE A 557 1.56 -18.88 7.94
CA PHE A 557 1.60 -20.14 7.18
C PHE A 557 3.01 -20.58 6.80
N GLY A 558 4.07 -19.90 7.29
CA GLY A 558 5.48 -20.24 7.04
C GLY A 558 6.20 -19.40 6.00
N LEU A 559 5.56 -18.40 5.38
CA LEU A 559 6.22 -17.48 4.46
C LEU A 559 7.35 -16.72 5.18
N HIS A 560 8.52 -16.63 4.55
CA HIS A 560 9.72 -15.98 5.11
C HIS A 560 10.20 -16.54 6.46
N ASP A 561 9.78 -17.77 6.82
CA ASP A 561 10.18 -18.46 8.05
C ASP A 561 10.96 -19.74 7.73
N LYS A 562 11.29 -20.49 8.74
CA LYS A 562 11.99 -21.78 8.67
C LYS A 562 11.18 -22.85 9.40
N PRO A 563 11.43 -24.15 9.12
CA PRO A 563 10.83 -25.24 9.88
C PRO A 563 11.16 -25.19 11.38
N PHE A 564 10.17 -25.57 12.19
CA PHE A 564 10.23 -25.74 13.65
C PHE A 564 9.97 -27.21 14.01
N PRO A 565 10.12 -27.60 15.27
CA PRO A 565 9.70 -28.93 15.72
C PRO A 565 8.25 -29.20 15.36
N GLU A 566 8.01 -30.40 14.84
CA GLU A 566 6.71 -30.86 14.36
C GLU A 566 5.66 -30.88 15.48
N ALA A 567 4.43 -30.59 15.11
CA ALA A 567 3.32 -30.56 16.04
C ALA A 567 1.99 -30.82 15.34
N GLN A 568 1.05 -31.36 16.07
CA GLN A 568 -0.30 -31.62 15.63
C GLN A 568 -0.93 -30.37 14.99
N VAL A 569 -1.68 -30.56 13.90
CA VAL A 569 -2.41 -29.55 13.11
C VAL A 569 -1.50 -28.60 12.32
N THR A 570 -0.41 -28.12 12.91
CA THR A 570 0.46 -27.08 12.34
C THR A 570 1.72 -27.61 11.68
N GLY A 571 2.00 -28.93 11.83
CA GLY A 571 3.21 -29.54 11.34
C GLY A 571 4.46 -28.80 11.83
N THR A 572 5.39 -28.55 10.95
CA THR A 572 6.64 -27.85 11.24
C THR A 572 6.54 -26.32 11.12
N THR A 573 5.34 -25.73 10.93
CA THR A 573 5.21 -24.27 10.97
C THR A 573 5.28 -23.72 12.40
N ARG A 574 5.76 -22.48 12.55
CA ARG A 574 5.87 -21.82 13.86
C ARG A 574 4.51 -21.74 14.56
N ARG A 575 4.47 -22.08 15.84
CA ARG A 575 3.29 -21.94 16.70
C ARG A 575 3.38 -20.71 17.60
N MET A 576 2.23 -20.22 18.06
CA MET A 576 2.13 -19.22 19.11
C MET A 576 1.16 -19.73 20.19
N SER A 577 1.70 -20.04 21.37
CA SER A 577 0.88 -20.48 22.50
C SER A 577 0.15 -19.30 23.16
N GLU A 578 -1.00 -19.55 23.73
CA GLU A 578 -1.76 -18.57 24.51
C GLU A 578 -0.95 -18.08 25.72
N ALA A 579 -0.32 -18.97 26.47
CA ALA A 579 0.53 -18.61 27.60
C ALA A 579 1.70 -17.69 27.17
N GLY A 580 2.39 -18.01 26.06
CA GLY A 580 3.44 -17.17 25.50
C GLY A 580 2.93 -15.81 25.00
N MET A 581 1.66 -15.72 24.57
CA MET A 581 1.04 -14.45 24.21
C MET A 581 0.67 -13.64 25.46
N ARG A 582 0.04 -14.26 26.45
CA ARG A 582 -0.33 -13.62 27.72
C ARG A 582 0.87 -13.04 28.47
N SER A 583 2.02 -13.73 28.43
CA SER A 583 3.27 -13.25 29.05
C SER A 583 3.84 -11.96 28.43
N ARG A 584 3.32 -11.51 27.29
CA ARG A 584 3.73 -10.24 26.64
C ARG A 584 3.02 -9.01 27.22
N PHE A 585 1.92 -9.20 27.92
CA PHE A 585 1.22 -8.10 28.59
C PHE A 585 1.79 -7.93 30.00
N ARG A 586 2.43 -6.82 30.31
CA ARG A 586 2.98 -6.52 31.65
C ARG A 586 1.89 -6.41 32.69
N ASP A 587 0.77 -5.78 32.32
CA ASP A 587 -0.38 -5.52 33.18
C ASP A 587 -1.49 -6.57 33.06
N GLY A 588 -1.15 -7.74 32.49
CA GLY A 588 -2.12 -8.81 32.24
C GLY A 588 -2.99 -8.57 31.00
N VAL A 589 -3.55 -9.64 30.47
CA VAL A 589 -4.40 -9.64 29.28
C VAL A 589 -5.82 -9.12 29.57
N GLU A 590 -6.20 -9.07 30.83
CA GLU A 590 -7.55 -8.75 31.31
C GLU A 590 -7.94 -7.30 30.94
N SER A 591 -7.00 -6.36 30.99
CA SER A 591 -7.20 -4.97 30.57
C SER A 591 -7.54 -4.88 29.08
N TYR A 592 -6.86 -5.67 28.24
CA TYR A 592 -7.13 -5.78 26.81
C TYR A 592 -8.50 -6.42 26.53
N VAL A 593 -8.81 -7.52 27.24
CA VAL A 593 -10.11 -8.19 27.12
C VAL A 593 -11.27 -7.28 27.58
N ARG A 594 -11.10 -6.54 28.71
CA ARG A 594 -12.12 -5.55 29.13
C ARG A 594 -12.33 -4.46 28.10
N ARG A 595 -11.26 -3.99 27.46
CA ARG A 595 -11.33 -2.93 26.44
C ARG A 595 -12.09 -3.38 25.18
N TRP A 596 -11.86 -4.61 24.72
CA TRP A 596 -12.37 -5.12 23.45
C TRP A 596 -13.38 -6.27 23.63
N GLY A 597 -13.73 -6.69 24.85
CA GLY A 597 -14.66 -7.79 25.13
C GLY A 597 -16.14 -7.46 24.90
N ALA A 598 -17.01 -8.49 24.99
CA ALA A 598 -18.46 -8.34 24.86
C ALA A 598 -19.02 -7.61 26.09
N GLY A 599 -19.37 -6.38 25.97
CA GLY A 599 -19.88 -5.49 27.05
C GLY A 599 -19.56 -4.02 26.80
N SER A 600 -18.67 -3.73 25.84
CA SER A 600 -18.46 -2.38 25.33
C SER A 600 -19.44 -2.09 24.16
N ASN A 601 -20.77 -2.21 24.40
CA ASN A 601 -21.76 -1.75 23.43
C ASN A 601 -21.49 -0.28 23.12
N GLY A 602 -21.25 0.01 21.84
CA GLY A 602 -20.98 1.34 21.30
C GLY A 602 -22.18 2.29 21.47
N GLY A 603 -22.37 2.81 22.64
CA GLY A 603 -23.43 3.76 23.01
C GLY A 603 -23.05 4.70 24.14
N GLY A 604 -21.79 4.77 24.52
CA GLY A 604 -21.30 5.77 25.47
C GLY A 604 -20.12 6.52 24.88
N LYS A 605 -20.11 7.84 24.94
CA LYS A 605 -18.92 8.69 24.84
C LYS A 605 -17.87 8.17 25.81
N ARG A 606 -17.09 7.14 25.42
CA ARG A 606 -15.94 6.68 26.20
C ARG A 606 -14.73 7.39 25.62
N ASN A 607 -14.18 8.23 26.45
CA ASN A 607 -12.90 8.89 26.29
C ASN A 607 -11.90 7.93 25.67
N ALA A 608 -11.32 8.31 24.51
CA ALA A 608 -10.01 7.82 24.11
C ALA A 608 -9.11 7.89 25.34
N PRO A 609 -8.14 6.98 25.56
CA PRO A 609 -7.29 7.02 26.71
C PRO A 609 -6.79 8.45 26.84
N SER A 610 -7.19 9.12 27.92
CA SER A 610 -6.73 10.46 28.26
C SER A 610 -5.21 10.40 28.26
N ASN A 611 -4.61 11.07 27.30
CA ASN A 611 -3.22 11.46 27.44
C ASN A 611 -3.17 12.30 28.72
N PRO A 612 -2.34 12.00 29.68
CA PRO A 612 -2.13 12.91 30.80
C PRO A 612 -1.38 14.13 30.25
N GLY A 613 -2.10 15.21 29.99
CA GLY A 613 -1.56 16.50 29.57
C GLY A 613 -2.07 16.97 28.20
N GLY A 614 -3.14 17.78 28.20
CA GLY A 614 -3.49 18.61 27.07
C GLY A 614 -4.97 18.56 26.67
N GLY A 615 -5.76 19.50 27.17
CA GLY A 615 -7.12 19.78 26.68
C GLY A 615 -7.06 20.16 25.20
N THR A 616 -7.63 19.34 24.35
CA THR A 616 -7.79 19.63 22.92
C THR A 616 -9.22 20.07 22.67
N THR A 617 -9.40 21.37 22.47
CA THR A 617 -10.58 21.94 21.82
C THR A 617 -10.67 21.37 20.42
N GLN A 618 -11.80 20.78 20.08
CA GLN A 618 -12.09 20.23 18.76
C GLN A 618 -12.21 21.40 17.77
N VAL A 619 -11.11 21.68 17.05
CA VAL A 619 -11.09 22.72 16.01
C VAL A 619 -11.70 22.12 14.75
N THR A 620 -12.75 22.73 14.21
CA THR A 620 -13.39 22.30 12.96
C THR A 620 -12.48 22.57 11.74
N LEU A 621 -12.63 21.79 10.67
CA LEU A 621 -11.90 22.00 9.41
C LEU A 621 -12.02 23.45 8.90
N LYS A 622 -13.19 24.09 9.06
CA LYS A 622 -13.40 25.50 8.71
C LYS A 622 -12.50 26.45 9.51
N GLU A 623 -12.29 26.19 10.78
CA GLU A 623 -11.43 27.02 11.65
C GLU A 623 -9.94 26.79 11.37
N MET A 624 -9.54 25.55 11.00
CA MET A 624 -8.17 25.27 10.58
C MET A 624 -7.83 25.99 9.26
N PHE A 625 -8.73 25.99 8.28
CA PHE A 625 -8.51 26.67 7.00
C PHE A 625 -8.66 28.19 7.06
N ALA A 626 -9.46 28.73 7.99
CA ALA A 626 -9.54 30.18 8.22
C ALA A 626 -8.23 30.77 8.77
N LYS A 627 -7.45 29.99 9.52
CA LYS A 627 -6.12 30.41 10.00
C LYS A 627 -5.08 30.45 8.88
N VAL A 628 -5.13 29.56 7.92
CA VAL A 628 -4.20 29.54 6.76
C VAL A 628 -4.38 30.77 5.87
N ARG A 629 -5.61 31.29 5.72
CA ARG A 629 -5.89 32.51 4.91
C ARG A 629 -5.40 33.85 5.53
N LYS A 630 -5.00 33.85 6.79
CA LYS A 630 -4.50 35.08 7.47
C LYS A 630 -2.98 35.21 7.50
N THR A 631 -2.24 34.24 6.89
CA THR A 631 -0.77 34.19 6.98
C THR A 631 -0.11 34.06 5.60
N VAL A 632 -0.85 34.32 4.50
CA VAL A 632 -0.31 34.52 3.15
C VAL A 632 -0.53 35.94 2.71
#